data_c590852d7d79700a2a232c1fdaa627d9
#
_entry.id   c590852d7d79700a2a232c1fdaa627d9
#
_cell.length_a   1.000
_cell.length_b   1.000
_cell.length_c   1.000
_cell.angle_alpha   90.00
_cell.angle_beta   90.00
_cell.angle_gamma   90.00
#
_symmetry.space_group_name_H-M   'P 1'
#
loop_
_entity.id
_entity.type
_entity.pdbx_description
1 polymer ?
#
loop_
_entity_poly.entity_id
_entity_poly.type
_entity_poly.pdbx_seq_one_letter_code
_entity_poly.pdbx_strand_id
1 'polypeptide(L)'
;MQQRVGLARALATDADILLMDEAFSALDPLIRSDMQDVLLSLQEKLHKTIIFITHDLDEALKLGDNIAILRDGAVIQSGTAEDIILHPADDYVTDFIKDINKARVLKVSSVMNNENSIKGPEIQDNVIIEDALQTVSKSGSNGAIVVKDGKKIGTVSLTDMIMAIARSTKNTDSDTVYR
;
A
#
# COMPACT_ATOMS: atom_id res chain seq x y z
N MET A 1 10.68 6.87 24.57
CA MET A 1 10.39 5.88 25.63
C MET A 1 8.92 5.88 26.03
N GLN A 2 8.26 7.02 26.19
CA GLN A 2 6.86 7.12 26.62
C GLN A 2 5.84 6.45 25.65
N GLN A 3 6.02 6.62 24.33
CA GLN A 3 5.10 6.03 23.34
C GLN A 3 5.15 4.50 23.30
N ARG A 4 6.32 3.88 23.47
CA ARG A 4 6.43 2.41 23.60
C ARG A 4 5.68 1.89 24.82
N VAL A 5 5.73 2.63 25.93
CA VAL A 5 4.97 2.30 27.13
C VAL A 5 3.47 2.49 26.89
N GLY A 6 3.05 3.52 26.17
CA GLY A 6 1.67 3.76 25.77
C GLY A 6 1.11 2.61 24.94
N LEU A 7 1.83 2.18 23.91
CA LEU A 7 1.46 1.03 23.08
C LEU A 7 1.36 -0.28 23.91
N ALA A 8 2.35 -0.56 24.76
CA ALA A 8 2.32 -1.73 25.63
C ALA A 8 1.13 -1.71 26.59
N ARG A 9 0.78 -0.54 27.15
CA ARG A 9 -0.40 -0.39 28.01
C ARG A 9 -1.70 -0.62 27.23
N ALA A 10 -1.83 -0.05 26.02
CA ALA A 10 -3.02 -0.25 25.19
C ALA A 10 -3.22 -1.73 24.85
N LEU A 11 -2.15 -2.43 24.50
CA LEU A 11 -2.18 -3.88 24.21
C LEU A 11 -2.50 -4.72 25.46
N ALA A 12 -2.03 -4.29 26.63
CA ALA A 12 -2.27 -5.01 27.90
C ALA A 12 -3.72 -4.92 28.41
N THR A 13 -4.55 -4.03 27.85
CA THR A 13 -5.98 -3.90 28.24
C THR A 13 -6.86 -5.01 27.65
N ASP A 14 -6.34 -5.81 26.74
CA ASP A 14 -7.05 -6.86 26.00
C ASP A 14 -8.34 -6.41 25.29
N ALA A 15 -8.42 -5.12 24.95
CA ALA A 15 -9.55 -4.57 24.22
C ALA A 15 -9.63 -5.15 22.79
N ASP A 16 -10.84 -5.38 22.27
CA ASP A 16 -11.07 -5.87 20.90
C ASP A 16 -10.77 -4.80 19.86
N ILE A 17 -10.93 -3.53 20.20
CA ILE A 17 -10.69 -2.37 19.33
C ILE A 17 -9.67 -1.46 20.01
N LEU A 18 -8.62 -1.13 19.29
CA LEU A 18 -7.58 -0.18 19.71
C LEU A 18 -7.71 1.11 18.89
N LEU A 19 -7.77 2.24 19.58
CA LEU A 19 -7.74 3.57 18.97
C LEU A 19 -6.34 4.16 19.16
N MET A 20 -5.67 4.48 18.07
CA MET A 20 -4.33 5.06 18.05
C MET A 20 -4.37 6.40 17.30
N ASP A 21 -4.04 7.47 17.99
CA ASP A 21 -3.98 8.81 17.43
C ASP A 21 -2.53 9.27 17.39
N GLU A 22 -1.99 9.43 16.18
CA GLU A 22 -0.60 9.83 15.90
C GLU A 22 0.45 9.08 16.75
N ALA A 23 0.29 7.78 16.92
CA ALA A 23 1.05 7.01 17.90
C ALA A 23 2.58 7.01 17.66
N PHE A 24 3.03 7.32 16.44
CA PHE A 24 4.44 7.31 16.08
C PHE A 24 5.01 8.67 15.66
N SER A 25 4.20 9.75 15.72
CA SER A 25 4.58 11.09 15.23
C SER A 25 5.80 11.69 15.91
N ALA A 26 6.01 11.41 17.20
CA ALA A 26 7.16 11.92 17.98
C ALA A 26 8.40 10.99 17.97
N LEU A 27 8.42 9.95 17.10
CA LEU A 27 9.59 9.07 16.96
C LEU A 27 10.48 9.53 15.81
N ASP A 28 11.79 9.29 15.94
CA ASP A 28 12.70 9.41 14.82
C ASP A 28 12.40 8.36 13.73
N PRO A 29 12.75 8.59 12.45
CA PRO A 29 12.35 7.75 11.34
C PRO A 29 12.73 6.27 11.48
N LEU A 30 13.90 5.97 12.05
CA LEU A 30 14.36 4.59 12.21
C LEU A 30 13.53 3.85 13.26
N ILE A 31 13.39 4.46 14.43
CA ILE A 31 12.57 3.88 15.52
C ILE A 31 11.10 3.79 15.12
N ARG A 32 10.60 4.75 14.33
CA ARG A 32 9.24 4.72 13.79
C ARG A 32 9.03 3.48 12.93
N SER A 33 9.92 3.22 11.98
CA SER A 33 9.84 2.02 11.12
C SER A 33 9.84 0.73 11.94
N ASP A 34 10.75 0.60 12.91
CA ASP A 34 10.82 -0.57 13.78
C ASP A 34 9.51 -0.78 14.57
N MET A 35 8.92 0.32 15.07
CA MET A 35 7.68 0.25 15.85
C MET A 35 6.46 -0.09 14.99
N GLN A 36 6.42 0.37 13.74
CA GLN A 36 5.40 -0.02 12.78
C GLN A 36 5.49 -1.53 12.48
N ASP A 37 6.68 -2.06 12.26
CA ASP A 37 6.89 -3.49 12.00
C ASP A 37 6.50 -4.36 13.21
N VAL A 38 6.78 -3.88 14.43
CA VAL A 38 6.30 -4.52 15.66
C VAL A 38 4.77 -4.50 15.73
N LEU A 39 4.11 -3.37 15.38
CA LEU A 39 2.64 -3.28 15.39
C LEU A 39 2.02 -4.26 14.40
N LEU A 40 2.53 -4.34 13.17
CA LEU A 40 2.08 -5.31 12.15
C LEU A 40 2.22 -6.75 12.64
N SER A 41 3.38 -7.12 13.21
CA SER A 41 3.61 -8.46 13.78
C SER A 41 2.67 -8.79 14.93
N LEU A 42 2.29 -7.79 15.73
CA LEU A 42 1.34 -7.97 16.83
C LEU A 42 -0.10 -8.10 16.30
N GLN A 43 -0.48 -7.32 15.32
CA GLN A 43 -1.80 -7.37 14.69
C GLN A 43 -2.07 -8.75 14.06
N GLU A 44 -1.08 -9.32 13.35
CA GLU A 44 -1.16 -10.68 12.79
C GLU A 44 -1.39 -11.77 13.86
N LYS A 45 -0.83 -11.58 15.06
CA LYS A 45 -0.94 -12.55 16.16
C LYS A 45 -2.21 -12.39 16.99
N LEU A 46 -2.62 -11.14 17.21
CA LEU A 46 -3.69 -10.80 18.14
C LEU A 46 -5.05 -10.67 17.45
N HIS A 47 -5.09 -10.51 16.12
CA HIS A 47 -6.29 -10.34 15.29
C HIS A 47 -7.24 -9.24 15.82
N LYS A 48 -6.67 -8.15 16.37
CA LYS A 48 -7.43 -7.03 16.93
C LYS A 48 -7.76 -6.02 15.85
N THR A 49 -8.89 -5.34 16.00
CA THR A 49 -9.22 -4.19 15.16
C THR A 49 -8.46 -2.96 15.65
N ILE A 50 -7.71 -2.32 14.76
CA ILE A 50 -6.96 -1.11 15.07
C ILE A 50 -7.52 0.02 14.21
N ILE A 51 -7.96 1.10 14.86
CA ILE A 51 -8.26 2.37 14.18
C ILE A 51 -7.07 3.28 14.43
N PHE A 52 -6.35 3.59 13.35
CA PHE A 52 -5.11 4.34 13.40
C PHE A 52 -5.30 5.69 12.70
N ILE A 53 -5.09 6.79 13.42
CA ILE A 53 -5.14 8.15 12.90
C ILE A 53 -3.72 8.65 12.69
N THR A 54 -3.44 9.13 11.50
CA THR A 54 -2.15 9.72 11.13
C THR A 54 -2.34 10.78 10.05
N HIS A 55 -1.42 11.75 10.01
CA HIS A 55 -1.30 12.69 8.89
C HIS A 55 -0.20 12.25 7.89
N ASP A 56 0.50 11.16 8.18
CA ASP A 56 1.56 10.60 7.34
C ASP A 56 0.96 9.51 6.44
N LEU A 57 0.93 9.79 5.13
CA LEU A 57 0.33 8.88 4.15
C LEU A 57 1.16 7.59 4.00
N ASP A 58 2.49 7.66 4.05
CA ASP A 58 3.35 6.46 3.98
C ASP A 58 3.03 5.51 5.13
N GLU A 59 2.76 6.07 6.31
CA GLU A 59 2.35 5.30 7.48
C GLU A 59 0.97 4.65 7.28
N ALA A 60 -0.01 5.40 6.77
CA ALA A 60 -1.33 4.85 6.46
C ALA A 60 -1.27 3.72 5.42
N LEU A 61 -0.47 3.90 4.35
CA LEU A 61 -0.28 2.91 3.28
C LEU A 61 0.46 1.66 3.77
N LYS A 62 1.35 1.78 4.76
CA LYS A 62 2.09 0.66 5.34
C LYS A 62 1.25 -0.15 6.32
N LEU A 63 0.45 0.51 7.14
CA LEU A 63 -0.23 -0.11 8.28
C LEU A 63 -1.68 -0.48 8.01
N GLY A 64 -2.37 0.22 7.10
CA GLY A 64 -3.82 0.11 6.92
C GLY A 64 -4.22 -0.97 5.92
N ASP A 65 -5.05 -1.92 6.33
CA ASP A 65 -5.78 -2.80 5.40
C ASP A 65 -6.83 -2.01 4.62
N ASN A 66 -7.44 -1.01 5.27
CA ASN A 66 -8.38 -0.06 4.66
C ASN A 66 -8.05 1.35 5.13
N ILE A 67 -7.98 2.29 4.21
CA ILE A 67 -7.59 3.68 4.45
C ILE A 67 -8.77 4.59 4.16
N ALA A 68 -9.02 5.56 5.03
CA ALA A 68 -9.99 6.62 4.80
C ALA A 68 -9.28 7.97 4.78
N ILE A 69 -9.39 8.69 3.67
CA ILE A 69 -8.86 10.05 3.51
C ILE A 69 -9.96 11.04 3.89
N LEU A 70 -9.67 11.90 4.85
CA LEU A 70 -10.58 12.90 5.36
C LEU A 70 -10.14 14.31 4.97
N ARG A 71 -11.11 15.15 4.63
CA ARG A 71 -10.93 16.59 4.42
C ARG A 71 -12.13 17.34 4.97
N ASP A 72 -11.88 18.39 5.74
CA ASP A 72 -12.92 19.27 6.30
C ASP A 72 -14.02 18.50 7.07
N GLY A 73 -13.64 17.41 7.77
CA GLY A 73 -14.55 16.57 8.53
C GLY A 73 -15.37 15.57 7.72
N ALA A 74 -15.16 15.48 6.41
CA ALA A 74 -15.81 14.51 5.52
C ALA A 74 -14.82 13.45 5.00
N VAL A 75 -15.30 12.22 4.82
CA VAL A 75 -14.53 11.17 4.13
C VAL A 75 -14.61 11.44 2.62
N ILE A 76 -13.46 11.70 2.00
CA ILE A 76 -13.34 11.94 0.54
C ILE A 76 -13.21 10.61 -0.20
N GLN A 77 -12.38 9.70 0.32
CA GLN A 77 -12.18 8.38 -0.26
C GLN A 77 -11.88 7.37 0.84
N SER A 78 -12.34 6.13 0.64
CA SER A 78 -11.89 4.99 1.44
C SER A 78 -11.67 3.78 0.55
N GLY A 79 -10.70 2.95 0.90
CA GLY A 79 -10.34 1.75 0.14
C GLY A 79 -8.99 1.19 0.58
N THR A 80 -8.51 0.20 -0.15
CA THR A 80 -7.15 -0.34 0.04
C THR A 80 -6.09 0.67 -0.42
N ALA A 81 -4.83 0.44 -0.05
CA ALA A 81 -3.71 1.25 -0.52
C ALA A 81 -3.65 1.28 -2.06
N GLU A 82 -3.90 0.14 -2.72
CA GLU A 82 -3.95 0.03 -4.16
C GLU A 82 -5.10 0.86 -4.77
N ASP A 83 -6.30 0.83 -4.16
CA ASP A 83 -7.45 1.63 -4.63
C ASP A 83 -7.16 3.12 -4.58
N ILE A 84 -6.57 3.60 -3.48
CA ILE A 84 -6.20 5.01 -3.31
C ILE A 84 -5.17 5.44 -4.35
N ILE A 85 -4.16 4.62 -4.62
CA ILE A 85 -3.05 4.95 -5.53
C ILE A 85 -3.46 4.84 -7.00
N LEU A 86 -4.25 3.82 -7.38
CA LEU A 86 -4.59 3.56 -8.77
C LEU A 86 -5.83 4.32 -9.24
N HIS A 87 -6.74 4.65 -8.31
CA HIS A 87 -8.05 5.24 -8.58
C HIS A 87 -8.35 6.39 -7.62
N PRO A 88 -7.53 7.46 -7.58
CA PRO A 88 -7.81 8.62 -6.74
C PRO A 88 -9.16 9.25 -7.08
N ALA A 89 -9.94 9.60 -6.06
CA ALA A 89 -11.30 10.07 -6.22
C ALA A 89 -11.38 11.50 -6.80
N ASP A 90 -10.39 12.33 -6.51
CA ASP A 90 -10.34 13.73 -6.96
C ASP A 90 -8.89 14.26 -7.02
N ASP A 91 -8.75 15.52 -7.44
CA ASP A 91 -7.46 16.20 -7.53
C ASP A 91 -6.78 16.35 -6.16
N TYR A 92 -7.54 16.46 -5.07
CA TYR A 92 -6.99 16.52 -3.72
C TYR A 92 -6.29 15.21 -3.34
N VAL A 93 -6.94 14.07 -3.57
CA VAL A 93 -6.32 12.76 -3.34
C VAL A 93 -5.12 12.56 -4.27
N THR A 94 -5.24 12.96 -5.53
CA THR A 94 -4.15 12.93 -6.51
C THR A 94 -2.91 13.69 -6.02
N ASP A 95 -3.11 14.93 -5.53
CA ASP A 95 -2.02 15.73 -4.99
C ASP A 95 -1.45 15.13 -3.69
N PHE A 96 -2.30 14.50 -2.89
CA PHE A 96 -1.91 13.88 -1.64
C PHE A 96 -0.98 12.66 -1.84
N ILE A 97 -1.20 11.89 -2.92
CA ILE A 97 -0.41 10.68 -3.24
C ILE A 97 0.75 10.90 -4.21
N LYS A 98 0.96 12.13 -4.70
CA LYS A 98 1.92 12.40 -5.79
C LYS A 98 3.38 12.03 -5.48
N ASP A 99 3.78 12.23 -4.21
CA ASP A 99 5.16 12.02 -3.76
C ASP A 99 5.41 10.59 -3.23
N ILE A 100 4.39 9.74 -3.25
CA ILE A 100 4.47 8.35 -2.78
C ILE A 100 5.31 7.49 -3.72
N ASN A 101 6.21 6.69 -3.15
CA ASN A 101 6.89 5.64 -3.89
C ASN A 101 5.95 4.45 -4.18
N LYS A 102 5.22 4.55 -5.29
CA LYS A 102 4.23 3.54 -5.72
C LYS A 102 4.80 2.12 -5.82
N ALA A 103 6.09 1.99 -6.15
CA ALA A 103 6.75 0.68 -6.26
C ALA A 103 6.82 -0.08 -4.94
N ARG A 104 6.78 0.63 -3.81
CA ARG A 104 6.80 0.06 -2.45
C ARG A 104 5.44 -0.28 -1.89
N VAL A 105 4.39 0.15 -2.55
CA VAL A 105 3.01 -0.05 -2.09
C VAL A 105 2.26 -1.02 -3.00
N LEU A 106 2.37 -0.84 -4.32
CA LEU A 106 1.65 -1.65 -5.29
C LEU A 106 2.21 -3.07 -5.34
N LYS A 107 1.32 -4.06 -5.29
CA LYS A 107 1.64 -5.47 -5.46
C LYS A 107 1.57 -5.87 -6.94
N VAL A 108 2.26 -6.94 -7.31
CA VAL A 108 2.20 -7.45 -8.69
C VAL A 108 0.79 -7.89 -9.09
N SER A 109 -0.03 -8.32 -8.12
CA SER A 109 -1.44 -8.69 -8.36
C SER A 109 -2.29 -7.53 -8.86
N SER A 110 -2.00 -6.29 -8.47
CA SER A 110 -2.76 -5.10 -8.89
C SER A 110 -2.45 -4.64 -10.32
N VAL A 111 -1.37 -5.15 -10.92
CA VAL A 111 -0.90 -4.76 -12.27
C VAL A 111 -0.72 -5.94 -13.22
N MET A 112 -0.97 -7.17 -12.77
CA MET A 112 -0.88 -8.37 -13.59
C MET A 112 -1.98 -8.40 -14.66
N ASN A 113 -1.69 -9.13 -15.73
CA ASN A 113 -2.64 -9.44 -16.79
C ASN A 113 -2.66 -10.96 -17.09
N ASN A 114 -3.54 -11.39 -17.99
CA ASN A 114 -3.69 -12.79 -18.36
C ASN A 114 -2.90 -13.17 -19.64
N GLU A 115 -1.87 -12.40 -20.00
CA GLU A 115 -1.06 -12.71 -21.17
C GLU A 115 -0.21 -13.96 -20.93
N ASN A 116 -0.37 -14.99 -21.81
CA ASN A 116 0.35 -16.25 -21.68
C ASN A 116 1.75 -16.23 -22.31
N SER A 117 2.17 -15.12 -22.92
CA SER A 117 3.41 -15.01 -23.69
C SER A 117 4.66 -14.75 -22.83
N ILE A 118 4.46 -14.29 -21.58
CA ILE A 118 5.57 -13.90 -20.70
C ILE A 118 6.19 -15.15 -20.09
N LYS A 119 7.51 -15.27 -20.26
CA LYS A 119 8.36 -16.26 -19.59
C LYS A 119 9.28 -15.55 -18.62
N GLY A 120 9.40 -16.07 -17.41
CA GLY A 120 10.23 -15.46 -16.38
C GLY A 120 10.12 -16.18 -15.04
N PRO A 121 10.70 -15.63 -13.97
CA PRO A 121 10.62 -16.20 -12.64
C PRO A 121 9.17 -16.23 -12.14
N GLU A 122 8.88 -17.16 -11.24
CA GLU A 122 7.63 -17.17 -10.48
C GLU A 122 7.75 -16.20 -9.32
N ILE A 123 6.73 -15.37 -9.15
CA ILE A 123 6.61 -14.35 -8.07
C ILE A 123 5.24 -14.49 -7.43
N GLN A 124 5.19 -14.45 -6.09
CA GLN A 124 3.93 -14.50 -5.35
C GLN A 124 3.09 -13.24 -5.62
N ASP A 125 1.77 -13.38 -5.59
CA ASP A 125 0.80 -12.33 -5.90
C ASP A 125 0.88 -11.10 -4.99
N ASN A 126 1.37 -11.28 -3.77
CA ASN A 126 1.51 -10.25 -2.74
C ASN A 126 2.86 -9.52 -2.74
N VAL A 127 3.78 -9.87 -3.64
CA VAL A 127 5.09 -9.21 -3.76
C VAL A 127 4.92 -7.80 -4.30
N ILE A 128 5.60 -6.82 -3.69
CA ILE A 128 5.60 -5.42 -4.15
C ILE A 128 6.37 -5.27 -5.46
N ILE A 129 6.01 -4.24 -6.23
CA ILE A 129 6.61 -4.01 -7.55
C ILE A 129 8.13 -3.79 -7.47
N GLU A 130 8.64 -3.12 -6.41
CA GLU A 130 10.08 -2.89 -6.22
C GLU A 130 10.87 -4.21 -6.19
N ASP A 131 10.41 -5.21 -5.43
CA ASP A 131 11.07 -6.51 -5.31
C ASP A 131 10.89 -7.36 -6.57
N ALA A 132 9.71 -7.26 -7.19
CA ALA A 132 9.44 -7.92 -8.46
C ALA A 132 10.37 -7.43 -9.57
N LEU A 133 10.57 -6.11 -9.68
CA LEU A 133 11.51 -5.49 -10.63
C LEU A 133 12.94 -6.00 -10.43
N GLN A 134 13.40 -6.11 -9.17
CA GLN A 134 14.72 -6.65 -8.86
C GLN A 134 14.84 -8.11 -9.30
N THR A 135 13.81 -8.91 -9.04
CA THR A 135 13.79 -10.35 -9.38
C THR A 135 13.82 -10.56 -10.91
N VAL A 136 12.97 -9.81 -11.64
CA VAL A 136 12.91 -9.85 -13.10
C VAL A 136 14.23 -9.37 -13.71
N SER A 137 14.79 -8.27 -13.21
CA SER A 137 16.07 -7.73 -13.69
C SER A 137 17.22 -8.73 -13.52
N LYS A 138 17.33 -9.38 -12.35
CA LYS A 138 18.35 -10.40 -12.08
C LYS A 138 18.22 -11.63 -12.98
N SER A 139 17.00 -12.00 -13.37
CA SER A 139 16.75 -13.14 -14.25
C SER A 139 17.01 -12.85 -15.73
N GLY A 140 17.15 -11.57 -16.12
CA GLY A 140 17.28 -11.15 -17.51
C GLY A 140 16.01 -11.37 -18.36
N SER A 141 14.85 -11.58 -17.70
CA SER A 141 13.56 -11.77 -18.37
C SER A 141 12.82 -10.44 -18.57
N ASN A 142 11.79 -10.45 -19.43
CA ASN A 142 10.96 -9.26 -19.68
C ASN A 142 9.71 -9.20 -18.78
N GLY A 143 9.61 -10.07 -17.77
CA GLY A 143 8.48 -10.14 -16.87
C GLY A 143 8.53 -11.37 -15.97
N ALA A 144 7.45 -11.64 -15.28
CA ALA A 144 7.31 -12.72 -14.33
C ALA A 144 5.94 -13.43 -14.45
N ILE A 145 5.91 -14.66 -13.96
CA ILE A 145 4.69 -15.44 -13.77
C ILE A 145 4.20 -15.18 -12.36
N VAL A 146 2.97 -14.71 -12.23
CA VAL A 146 2.36 -14.44 -10.91
C VAL A 146 1.67 -15.70 -10.42
N VAL A 147 2.02 -16.12 -9.21
CA VAL A 147 1.50 -17.35 -8.59
C VAL A 147 0.84 -17.02 -7.25
N LYS A 148 -0.22 -17.78 -6.94
CA LYS A 148 -0.90 -17.79 -5.64
C LYS A 148 -1.11 -19.23 -5.21
N ASP A 149 -0.70 -19.60 -4.01
CA ASP A 149 -0.79 -20.96 -3.48
C ASP A 149 -0.20 -22.02 -4.46
N GLY A 150 0.92 -21.67 -5.12
CA GLY A 150 1.59 -22.54 -6.09
C GLY A 150 0.88 -22.68 -7.45
N LYS A 151 -0.19 -21.91 -7.70
CA LYS A 151 -0.91 -21.91 -8.99
C LYS A 151 -0.68 -20.59 -9.72
N LYS A 152 -0.41 -20.69 -11.02
CA LYS A 152 -0.34 -19.51 -11.90
C LYS A 152 -1.71 -18.84 -11.94
N ILE A 153 -1.75 -17.54 -11.62
CA ILE A 153 -2.94 -16.70 -11.68
C ILE A 153 -2.85 -15.59 -12.74
N GLY A 154 -1.64 -15.30 -13.23
CA GLY A 154 -1.43 -14.27 -14.25
C GLY A 154 0.04 -14.13 -14.61
N THR A 155 0.36 -13.08 -15.32
CA THR A 155 1.71 -12.64 -15.65
C THR A 155 1.81 -11.13 -15.52
N VAL A 156 3.02 -10.64 -15.31
CA VAL A 156 3.30 -9.20 -15.27
C VAL A 156 4.53 -8.91 -16.11
N SER A 157 4.44 -7.94 -17.02
CA SER A 157 5.60 -7.51 -17.81
C SER A 157 6.39 -6.43 -17.07
N LEU A 158 7.67 -6.29 -17.43
CA LEU A 158 8.51 -5.18 -16.97
C LEU A 158 7.85 -3.82 -17.33
N THR A 159 7.26 -3.74 -18.52
CA THR A 159 6.57 -2.54 -19.00
C THR A 159 5.34 -2.21 -18.12
N ASP A 160 4.51 -3.20 -17.76
CA ASP A 160 3.34 -2.97 -16.92
C ASP A 160 3.73 -2.44 -15.53
N MET A 161 4.78 -3.04 -14.93
CA MET A 161 5.32 -2.59 -13.64
C MET A 161 5.83 -1.15 -13.71
N ILE A 162 6.62 -0.82 -14.75
CA ILE A 162 7.14 0.55 -14.95
C ILE A 162 6.00 1.54 -15.19
N MET A 163 5.02 1.18 -16.02
CA MET A 163 3.88 2.05 -16.31
C MET A 163 3.00 2.31 -15.09
N ALA A 164 2.83 1.31 -14.21
CA ALA A 164 2.07 1.47 -12.96
C ALA A 164 2.74 2.49 -12.02
N ILE A 165 4.08 2.49 -11.96
CA ILE A 165 4.86 3.43 -11.17
C ILE A 165 4.82 4.83 -11.81
N ALA A 166 4.99 4.88 -13.16
CA ALA A 166 5.11 6.12 -13.93
C ALA A 166 3.77 6.86 -14.15
N ARG A 167 2.62 6.20 -13.98
CA ARG A 167 1.31 6.86 -14.07
C ARG A 167 1.21 7.94 -13.00
N SER A 168 1.65 9.14 -13.37
CA SER A 168 1.14 10.37 -12.76
C SER A 168 -0.34 10.44 -13.10
N THR A 169 -1.19 10.65 -12.13
CA THR A 169 -2.65 10.73 -12.24
C THR A 169 -3.09 11.96 -13.06
N LYS A 170 -2.78 11.96 -14.35
CA LYS A 170 -3.30 12.91 -15.35
C LYS A 170 -3.84 12.09 -16.49
N ASN A 171 -5.06 11.59 -16.35
CA ASN A 171 -5.98 11.28 -17.45
C ASN A 171 -7.38 11.03 -16.90
N THR A 172 -8.05 12.10 -16.48
CA THR A 172 -9.48 12.22 -16.70
C THR A 172 -9.62 13.28 -17.77
N ASP A 173 -9.70 12.86 -19.03
CA ASP A 173 -10.29 13.66 -20.07
C ASP A 173 -11.73 13.98 -19.65
N SER A 174 -11.92 15.13 -19.05
CA SER A 174 -13.23 15.71 -18.79
C SER A 174 -13.71 16.40 -20.06
N ASP A 175 -14.15 15.63 -21.03
CA ASP A 175 -15.14 16.09 -22.01
C ASP A 175 -16.53 15.95 -21.40
N THR A 176 -16.88 16.88 -20.54
CA THR A 176 -18.28 17.17 -20.25
C THR A 176 -18.47 18.67 -20.41
N VAL A 177 -18.77 19.03 -21.65
CA VAL A 177 -19.29 20.35 -22.05
C VAL A 177 -20.60 20.58 -21.31
N TYR A 178 -20.61 21.49 -20.35
CA TYR A 178 -21.86 22.06 -19.85
C TYR A 178 -22.45 22.99 -20.92
N ARG A 179 -23.57 22.59 -21.48
CA ARG A 179 -24.55 23.49 -22.09
C ARG A 179 -25.64 23.81 -21.08
#